data_85b2378eb4732a848c61f885b7f0725a
#
_entry.id   85b2378eb4732a848c61f885b7f0725a
#
_cell.length_a   1.000
_cell.length_b   1.000
_cell.length_c   1.000
_cell.angle_alpha   90.00
_cell.angle_beta   90.00
_cell.angle_gamma   90.00
#
_symmetry.space_group_name_H-M   'P 1'
#
loop_
_entity.id
_entity.type
_entity.pdbx_description
1 polymer ?
#
loop_
_entity_poly.entity_id
_entity_poly.type
_entity_poly.pdbx_seq_one_letter_code
_entity_poly.pdbx_strand_id
1 'polypeptide(L)'
;MREVMKAVGPLPGFYRERTDFETVCRIITGQQLSYAAATTIWKRVRALRESWEPQTVSRIKPATLTTCGLSGSKAKFILEVAKRVTTND
;
A
#
# COMPACT_ATOMS: atom_id res chain seq x y z
N MET A 1 6.99 -7.29 13.86
CA MET A 1 7.28 -7.62 14.13
C MET A 1 7.78 -7.71 14.19
N ARG A 2 7.52 -7.64 14.05
CA ARG A 2 7.89 -7.87 14.30
C ARG A 2 7.72 -7.73 14.03
N GLU A 3 7.40 -7.45 13.87
CA GLU A 3 7.25 -7.43 13.88
C GLU A 3 6.82 -7.17 13.29
N VAL A 4 6.38 -6.77 13.22
CA VAL A 4 6.09 -6.75 12.96
C VAL A 4 6.19 -6.34 12.52
N MET A 5 6.05 -5.95 12.58
CA MET A 5 6.31 -5.86 12.50
C MET A 5 6.83 -5.90 12.43
N LYS A 6 6.80 -5.74 12.61
CA LYS A 6 7.44 -5.93 12.46
C LYS A 6 7.33 -6.14 11.57
N ALA A 7 7.26 -6.19 11.69
CA ALA A 7 6.54 -6.77 10.64
C ALA A 7 6.70 -6.21 9.26
N VAL A 8 7.17 -5.17 9.13
CA VAL A 8 7.35 -4.47 7.89
C VAL A 8 8.61 -4.88 7.17
N GLY A 9 9.48 -5.55 7.86
CA GLY A 9 10.75 -5.92 7.32
C GLY A 9 10.72 -6.69 6.01
N PRO A 10 9.72 -7.53 5.76
CA PRO A 10 9.73 -8.32 4.52
C PRO A 10 9.57 -7.54 3.24
N LEU A 11 9.15 -6.30 3.32
CA LEU A 11 8.85 -5.54 2.11
C LEU A 11 10.02 -5.45 1.13
N PRO A 12 11.25 -5.21 1.57
CA PRO A 12 12.36 -5.14 0.61
C PRO A 12 12.54 -6.43 -0.18
N GLY A 13 12.23 -7.56 0.44
CA GLY A 13 12.32 -8.82 -0.27
C GLY A 13 11.33 -8.90 -1.40
N PHE A 14 10.14 -8.39 -1.19
CA PHE A 14 9.14 -8.37 -2.25
C PHE A 14 9.64 -7.63 -3.47
N TYR A 15 10.25 -6.49 -3.25
CA TYR A 15 10.73 -5.70 -4.37
C TYR A 15 11.79 -6.43 -5.16
N ARG A 16 12.70 -7.07 -4.47
CA ARG A 16 13.78 -7.75 -5.15
C ARG A 16 13.28 -8.90 -5.97
N GLU A 17 12.19 -9.51 -5.56
CA GLU A 17 11.64 -10.64 -6.28
C GLU A 17 10.62 -10.23 -7.32
N ARG A 18 10.51 -8.95 -7.57
CA ARG A 18 9.64 -8.43 -8.59
C ARG A 18 8.17 -8.65 -8.28
N THR A 19 7.86 -8.78 -7.02
CA THR A 19 6.46 -8.78 -6.60
C THR A 19 5.90 -7.44 -7.01
N ASP A 20 4.78 -7.44 -7.64
CA ASP A 20 4.30 -6.18 -8.15
C ASP A 20 3.88 -5.25 -7.01
N PHE A 21 3.95 -3.98 -7.32
CA PHE A 21 3.63 -2.92 -6.37
C PHE A 21 2.20 -3.02 -5.87
N GLU A 22 1.30 -3.44 -6.74
CA GLU A 22 -0.11 -3.58 -6.38
C GLU A 22 -0.28 -4.59 -5.25
N THR A 23 0.43 -5.71 -5.33
CA THR A 23 0.35 -6.74 -4.30
C THR A 23 0.85 -6.22 -2.96
N VAL A 24 1.94 -5.45 -2.99
CA VAL A 24 2.48 -4.87 -1.77
C VAL A 24 1.45 -3.94 -1.12
N CYS A 25 0.82 -3.09 -1.90
CA CYS A 25 -0.18 -2.16 -1.37
C CYS A 25 -1.39 -2.90 -0.82
N ARG A 26 -1.79 -3.99 -1.48
CA ARG A 26 -2.91 -4.79 -0.99
C ARG A 26 -2.59 -5.42 0.36
N ILE A 27 -1.37 -5.91 0.51
CA ILE A 27 -0.93 -6.50 1.77
C ILE A 27 -0.94 -5.46 2.88
N ILE A 28 -0.40 -4.28 2.59
CA ILE A 28 -0.37 -3.20 3.57
C ILE A 28 -1.79 -2.83 4.00
N THR A 29 -2.69 -2.71 3.03
CA THR A 29 -4.07 -2.37 3.30
C THR A 29 -4.71 -3.36 4.26
N GLY A 30 -4.40 -4.63 4.10
CA GLY A 30 -5.07 -5.67 4.87
C GLY A 30 -4.47 -5.95 6.24
N GLN A 31 -3.33 -5.35 6.57
CA GLN A 31 -2.70 -5.65 7.86
C GLN A 31 -3.61 -5.30 9.01
N GLN A 32 -3.75 -6.23 9.94
CA GLN A 32 -4.56 -6.04 11.15
C GLN A 32 -6.05 -5.89 10.88
N LEU A 33 -6.51 -6.34 9.73
CA LEU A 33 -7.93 -6.32 9.39
C LEU A 33 -8.40 -7.72 9.08
N SER A 34 -9.71 -7.95 9.25
CA SER A 34 -10.31 -9.18 8.78
C SER A 34 -10.23 -9.22 7.25
N TYR A 35 -10.36 -10.41 6.70
CA TYR A 35 -10.32 -10.57 5.25
C TYR A 35 -11.42 -9.74 4.59
N ALA A 36 -12.61 -9.76 5.17
CA ALA A 36 -13.75 -9.04 4.58
C ALA A 36 -13.50 -7.53 4.58
N ALA A 37 -13.01 -7.00 5.70
CA ALA A 37 -12.74 -5.57 5.79
C ALA A 37 -11.62 -5.17 4.85
N ALA A 38 -10.56 -5.99 4.79
CA ALA A 38 -9.43 -5.71 3.92
C ALA A 38 -9.86 -5.67 2.46
N THR A 39 -10.68 -6.62 2.06
CA THR A 39 -11.15 -6.70 0.68
C THR A 39 -11.99 -5.49 0.32
N THR A 40 -12.88 -5.09 1.21
CA THR A 40 -13.74 -3.93 0.96
C THR A 40 -12.92 -2.66 0.78
N ILE A 41 -11.97 -2.45 1.68
CA ILE A 41 -11.17 -1.23 1.62
C ILE A 41 -10.26 -1.25 0.41
N TRP A 42 -9.67 -2.41 0.11
CA TRP A 42 -8.79 -2.51 -1.03
C TRP A 42 -9.52 -2.22 -2.34
N LYS A 43 -10.75 -2.69 -2.47
CA LYS A 43 -11.53 -2.40 -3.67
C LYS A 43 -11.70 -0.91 -3.89
N ARG A 44 -11.94 -0.18 -2.82
CA ARG A 44 -12.11 1.27 -2.91
C ARG A 44 -10.80 1.95 -3.28
N VAL A 45 -9.72 1.53 -2.64
CA VAL A 45 -8.42 2.11 -2.90
C VAL A 45 -7.99 1.84 -4.33
N ARG A 46 -8.12 0.59 -4.75
CA ARG A 46 -7.68 0.20 -6.09
C ARG A 46 -8.44 0.92 -7.19
N ALA A 47 -9.70 1.28 -6.92
CA ALA A 47 -10.53 1.95 -7.91
C ALA A 47 -10.15 3.41 -8.12
N LEU A 48 -9.26 3.96 -7.29
CA LEU A 48 -8.89 5.36 -7.42
C LEU A 48 -8.11 5.65 -8.70
N ARG A 49 -7.44 4.65 -9.23
CA ARG A 49 -6.65 4.83 -10.45
C ARG A 49 -6.82 3.64 -11.34
N GLU A 50 -6.84 3.89 -12.62
CA GLU A 50 -6.96 2.83 -13.60
C GLU A 50 -5.74 1.91 -13.58
N SER A 51 -4.57 2.51 -13.49
CA SER A 51 -3.33 1.78 -13.43
C SER A 51 -2.72 1.97 -12.05
N TRP A 52 -2.37 0.88 -11.38
CA TRP A 52 -1.84 0.96 -10.02
C TRP A 52 -0.33 0.84 -10.07
N GLU A 53 0.32 1.96 -10.34
CA GLU A 53 1.77 2.01 -10.47
C GLU A 53 2.33 3.04 -9.50
N PRO A 54 3.61 2.90 -9.13
CA PRO A 54 4.19 3.81 -8.13
C PRO A 54 4.04 5.28 -8.48
N GLN A 55 4.29 5.66 -9.74
CA GLN A 55 4.20 7.07 -10.10
C GLN A 55 2.77 7.59 -9.97
N THR A 56 1.79 6.77 -10.34
CA THR A 56 0.40 7.16 -10.28
C THR A 56 -0.06 7.28 -8.84
N VAL A 57 0.32 6.28 -8.04
CA VAL A 57 -0.11 6.22 -6.64
C VAL A 57 0.54 7.33 -5.82
N SER A 58 1.79 7.66 -6.12
CA SER A 58 2.48 8.69 -5.34
C SER A 58 1.82 10.05 -5.44
N ARG A 59 0.95 10.24 -6.42
CA ARG A 59 0.25 11.52 -6.60
C ARG A 59 -1.10 11.56 -5.91
N ILE A 60 -1.54 10.46 -5.31
CA ILE A 60 -2.80 10.44 -4.60
C ILE A 60 -2.63 11.20 -3.28
N LYS A 61 -3.62 12.00 -2.92
CA LYS A 61 -3.57 12.73 -1.66
C LYS A 61 -3.86 11.79 -0.50
N PRO A 62 -3.17 11.97 0.64
CA PRO A 62 -3.45 11.11 1.79
C PRO A 62 -4.91 11.12 2.21
N ALA A 63 -5.56 12.27 2.13
CA ALA A 63 -6.97 12.35 2.52
C ALA A 63 -7.85 11.48 1.64
N THR A 64 -7.50 11.33 0.37
CA THR A 64 -8.24 10.46 -0.53
C THR A 64 -8.15 9.01 -0.09
N LEU A 65 -6.97 8.59 0.31
CA LEU A 65 -6.77 7.22 0.79
C LEU A 65 -7.53 6.96 2.09
N THR A 66 -7.50 7.90 3.01
CA THR A 66 -8.21 7.71 4.27
C THR A 66 -9.72 7.71 4.07
N THR A 67 -10.20 8.44 3.09
CA THR A 67 -11.62 8.40 2.75
C THR A 67 -12.05 7.01 2.30
N CYS A 68 -11.16 6.25 1.72
CA CYS A 68 -11.45 4.87 1.31
C CYS A 68 -11.52 3.91 2.49
N GLY A 69 -11.02 4.32 3.64
CA GLY A 69 -11.04 3.48 4.83
C GLY A 69 -9.66 3.13 5.37
N LEU A 70 -8.60 3.60 4.73
CA LEU A 70 -7.26 3.36 5.24
C LEU A 70 -7.00 4.21 6.46
N SER A 71 -6.25 3.65 7.42
CA SER A 71 -5.78 4.46 8.52
C SER A 71 -4.77 5.47 8.00
N GLY A 72 -4.56 6.52 8.74
CA GLY A 72 -3.58 7.54 8.36
C GLY A 72 -2.19 6.96 8.19
N SER A 73 -1.79 6.05 9.08
CA SER A 73 -0.46 5.43 8.98
C SER A 73 -0.33 4.57 7.73
N LYS A 74 -1.35 3.82 7.38
CA LYS A 74 -1.29 3.00 6.17
C LYS A 74 -1.25 3.85 4.92
N ALA A 75 -2.05 4.91 4.89
CA ALA A 75 -2.05 5.82 3.76
C ALA A 75 -0.67 6.42 3.56
N LYS A 76 -0.07 6.88 4.64
CA LYS A 76 1.25 7.48 4.59
C LYS A 76 2.29 6.48 4.12
N PHE A 77 2.20 5.25 4.63
CA PHE A 77 3.16 4.22 4.28
C PHE A 77 3.08 3.85 2.81
N ILE A 78 1.87 3.70 2.28
CA ILE A 78 1.70 3.39 0.86
C ILE A 78 2.29 4.50 -0.01
N LEU A 79 2.03 5.74 0.35
CA LEU A 79 2.55 6.85 -0.42
C LEU A 79 4.07 6.93 -0.35
N GLU A 80 4.62 6.62 0.81
CA GLU A 80 6.05 6.63 0.97
C GLU A 80 6.72 5.54 0.17
N VAL A 81 6.14 4.34 0.18
CA VAL A 81 6.64 3.24 -0.63
C VAL A 81 6.59 3.60 -2.10
N ALA A 82 5.49 4.20 -2.53
CA ALA A 82 5.34 4.59 -3.93
C ALA A 82 6.43 5.58 -4.35
N LYS A 83 6.70 6.55 -3.50
CA LYS A 83 7.72 7.54 -3.79
C LYS A 83 9.11 6.93 -3.84
N ARG A 84 9.40 6.03 -2.93
CA ARG A 84 10.72 5.41 -2.89
C ARG A 84 10.96 4.54 -4.11
N VAL A 85 9.95 3.79 -4.52
CA VAL A 85 10.10 2.95 -5.70
C VAL A 85 10.31 3.80 -6.94
N THR A 86 9.58 4.89 -7.05
CA THR A 86 9.72 5.80 -8.19
C THR A 86 11.11 6.43 -8.21
N THR A 87 11.58 6.85 -7.06
CA THR A 87 12.86 7.54 -6.97
C THR A 87 14.02 6.61 -7.27
N ASN A 88 13.91 5.36 -6.87
CA ASN A 88 15.02 4.42 -7.00
C ASN A 88 15.15 3.83 -8.39
N ASP A 89 14.26 4.13 -9.26
CA ASP A 89 14.37 3.73 -10.63
C ASP A 89 15.23 4.69 -11.40
#